data_218a64562faa4ce3129bcdb55929bb19
#
_entry.id   218a64562faa4ce3129bcdb55929bb19
#
_cell.length_a   1.000
_cell.length_b   1.000
_cell.length_c   1.000
_cell.angle_alpha   90.00
_cell.angle_beta   90.00
_cell.angle_gamma   90.00
#
_symmetry.space_group_name_H-M   'P 1'
#
loop_
_entity.id
_entity.type
_entity.pdbx_description
1 polymer ?
#
loop_
_entity_poly.entity_id
_entity_poly.type
_entity_poly.pdbx_seq_one_letter_code
_entity_poly.pdbx_strand_id
1 'polypeptide(L)'
;EAESSSSASTSTITTPQKVGSEFQVNTYTAGEQTKTNIASLSGGGFVGTWMSNGQDGSGEGVYGQIYDASGNAVGSEFLINSETNNNQDHPSVTGLSDGGFVVAWESTGQDGSGDGVYGQRYDASAAAIGVEFKINTHTSNEQRDIHLASLEGGGFVANWISYNQDGNIWGIYGQRFDSSGNAAGAEFRINTHTANNQQHAQISSLPD
;
A
#
# COMPACT_ATOMS: atom_id res chain seq x y z
N GLU A 1 -26.54 -26.77 48.29
CA GLU A 1 -25.36 -26.78 47.39
C GLU A 1 -25.90 -26.68 45.96
N ALA A 2 -25.61 -25.57 45.28
CA ALA A 2 -25.98 -25.36 43.88
C ALA A 2 -24.75 -25.62 43.02
N GLU A 3 -24.78 -26.68 42.23
CA GLU A 3 -23.74 -26.95 41.25
C GLU A 3 -23.85 -25.95 40.07
N SER A 4 -22.83 -25.13 39.89
CA SER A 4 -22.71 -24.30 38.71
C SER A 4 -22.13 -25.12 37.54
N SER A 5 -22.98 -25.49 36.60
CA SER A 5 -22.52 -26.07 35.33
C SER A 5 -21.91 -24.99 34.44
N SER A 6 -20.59 -24.98 34.35
CA SER A 6 -19.89 -24.19 33.30
C SER A 6 -20.06 -24.88 31.96
N SER A 7 -20.84 -24.31 31.06
CA SER A 7 -20.87 -24.74 29.66
C SER A 7 -19.58 -24.28 28.95
N ALA A 8 -18.68 -25.20 28.66
CA ALA A 8 -17.55 -24.94 27.79
C ALA A 8 -18.06 -24.67 26.37
N SER A 9 -17.89 -23.43 25.89
CA SER A 9 -18.11 -23.11 24.48
C SER A 9 -17.03 -23.78 23.64
N THR A 10 -17.38 -24.84 22.95
CA THR A 10 -16.53 -25.45 21.92
C THR A 10 -16.53 -24.54 20.70
N SER A 11 -15.45 -23.75 20.55
CA SER A 11 -15.15 -23.06 19.30
C SER A 11 -14.88 -24.10 18.23
N THR A 12 -15.81 -24.31 17.31
CA THR A 12 -15.59 -25.13 16.11
C THR A 12 -14.65 -24.37 15.20
N ILE A 13 -13.39 -24.80 15.12
CA ILE A 13 -12.44 -24.33 14.11
C ILE A 13 -12.98 -24.83 12.76
N THR A 14 -13.64 -23.95 12.01
CA THR A 14 -14.01 -24.25 10.62
C THR A 14 -12.77 -24.09 9.74
N THR A 15 -12.40 -25.14 9.03
CA THR A 15 -11.37 -25.05 7.98
C THR A 15 -11.79 -24.00 6.95
N PRO A 16 -10.89 -23.09 6.52
CA PRO A 16 -11.20 -22.13 5.47
C PRO A 16 -11.72 -22.85 4.23
N GLN A 17 -12.87 -22.41 3.71
CA GLN A 17 -13.44 -22.94 2.49
C GLN A 17 -13.16 -21.99 1.34
N LYS A 18 -12.73 -22.53 0.19
CA LYS A 18 -12.56 -21.76 -1.03
C LYS A 18 -13.93 -21.24 -1.49
N VAL A 19 -14.03 -19.93 -1.73
CA VAL A 19 -15.20 -19.29 -2.31
C VAL A 19 -14.88 -18.88 -3.73
N GLY A 20 -15.60 -19.40 -4.70
CA GLY A 20 -15.41 -19.11 -6.12
C GLY A 20 -14.23 -19.83 -6.76
N SER A 21 -13.98 -19.49 -8.01
CA SER A 21 -12.87 -19.98 -8.83
C SER A 21 -11.69 -19.01 -8.77
N GLU A 22 -10.53 -19.49 -9.15
CA GLU A 22 -9.38 -18.63 -9.49
C GLU A 22 -9.74 -17.77 -10.70
N PHE A 23 -9.33 -16.49 -10.69
CA PHE A 23 -9.54 -15.56 -11.79
C PHE A 23 -8.29 -14.69 -12.00
N GLN A 24 -8.15 -14.18 -13.22
CA GLN A 24 -7.08 -13.27 -13.58
C GLN A 24 -7.44 -11.84 -13.14
N VAL A 25 -6.52 -11.19 -12.43
CA VAL A 25 -6.72 -9.84 -11.87
C VAL A 25 -6.47 -8.75 -12.92
N ASN A 26 -5.39 -8.86 -13.69
CA ASN A 26 -5.00 -7.91 -14.72
C ASN A 26 -5.67 -8.23 -16.06
N THR A 27 -5.93 -7.21 -16.87
CA THR A 27 -6.44 -7.36 -18.24
C THR A 27 -5.33 -7.23 -19.29
N TYR A 28 -4.31 -6.43 -19.01
CA TYR A 28 -3.12 -6.34 -19.85
C TYR A 28 -2.20 -7.53 -19.60
N THR A 29 -1.76 -8.21 -20.67
CA THR A 29 -1.00 -9.47 -20.57
C THR A 29 0.33 -9.45 -21.31
N ALA A 30 0.72 -8.32 -21.91
CA ALA A 30 2.02 -8.16 -22.53
C ALA A 30 3.05 -7.69 -21.49
N GLY A 31 4.30 -8.15 -21.61
CA GLY A 31 5.35 -7.84 -20.62
C GLY A 31 5.12 -8.52 -19.26
N GLU A 32 5.83 -8.04 -18.26
CA GLU A 32 5.72 -8.55 -16.89
C GLU A 32 4.67 -7.76 -16.09
N GLN A 33 3.83 -8.47 -15.33
CA GLN A 33 2.97 -7.93 -14.29
C GLN A 33 3.33 -8.65 -12.98
N THR A 34 3.91 -7.90 -12.04
CA THR A 34 4.46 -8.43 -10.79
C THR A 34 4.21 -7.49 -9.60
N LYS A 35 4.79 -7.80 -8.45
CA LYS A 35 4.71 -6.95 -7.25
C LYS A 35 3.26 -6.62 -6.83
N THR A 36 2.39 -7.63 -6.86
CA THR A 36 0.98 -7.43 -6.50
C THR A 36 0.79 -7.13 -5.02
N ASN A 37 -0.14 -6.22 -4.73
CA ASN A 37 -0.61 -5.94 -3.38
C ASN A 37 -2.14 -5.83 -3.38
N ILE A 38 -2.81 -6.17 -2.27
CA ILE A 38 -4.27 -6.21 -2.17
C ILE A 38 -4.71 -5.59 -0.85
N ALA A 39 -5.76 -4.77 -0.89
CA ALA A 39 -6.40 -4.25 0.30
C ALA A 39 -7.92 -4.43 0.24
N SER A 40 -8.54 -4.77 1.36
CA SER A 40 -9.99 -4.76 1.51
C SER A 40 -10.51 -3.32 1.54
N LEU A 41 -11.72 -3.11 1.00
CA LEU A 41 -12.42 -1.84 1.04
C LEU A 41 -13.57 -1.91 2.07
N SER A 42 -13.82 -0.82 2.79
CA SER A 42 -14.84 -0.77 3.86
C SER A 42 -16.26 -0.99 3.37
N GLY A 43 -16.54 -0.74 2.08
CA GLY A 43 -17.82 -1.05 1.42
C GLY A 43 -18.00 -2.52 1.04
N GLY A 44 -17.06 -3.40 1.39
CA GLY A 44 -16.95 -4.77 0.91
C GLY A 44 -16.23 -4.85 -0.44
N GLY A 45 -15.60 -5.96 -0.73
CA GLY A 45 -14.74 -6.08 -1.89
C GLY A 45 -13.29 -5.68 -1.60
N PHE A 46 -12.51 -5.46 -2.64
CA PHE A 46 -11.08 -5.20 -2.52
C PHE A 46 -10.52 -4.44 -3.72
N VAL A 47 -9.36 -3.85 -3.57
CA VAL A 47 -8.55 -3.31 -4.66
C VAL A 47 -7.27 -4.13 -4.78
N GLY A 48 -6.94 -4.53 -6.01
CA GLY A 48 -5.63 -5.10 -6.34
C GLY A 48 -4.78 -4.06 -7.05
N THR A 49 -3.50 -4.02 -6.74
CA THR A 49 -2.50 -3.18 -7.40
C THR A 49 -1.30 -4.02 -7.82
N TRP A 50 -0.64 -3.63 -8.89
CA TRP A 50 0.55 -4.33 -9.41
C TRP A 50 1.42 -3.41 -10.25
N MET A 51 2.64 -3.81 -10.47
CA MET A 51 3.54 -3.24 -11.45
C MET A 51 3.28 -3.89 -12.82
N SER A 52 3.26 -3.08 -13.88
CA SER A 52 3.16 -3.55 -15.27
C SER A 52 4.24 -2.92 -16.14
N ASN A 53 5.00 -3.76 -16.81
CA ASN A 53 6.11 -3.30 -17.67
C ASN A 53 5.60 -2.87 -19.04
N GLY A 54 5.91 -1.62 -19.45
CA GLY A 54 5.66 -1.06 -20.77
C GLY A 54 4.22 -0.73 -21.09
N GLN A 55 3.27 -0.88 -20.16
CA GLN A 55 1.84 -0.65 -20.42
C GLN A 55 1.51 0.84 -20.55
N ASP A 56 2.21 1.72 -19.84
CA ASP A 56 2.07 3.18 -19.94
C ASP A 56 2.92 3.80 -21.07
N GLY A 57 3.70 2.99 -21.77
CA GLY A 57 4.58 3.41 -22.88
C GLY A 57 6.01 3.74 -22.46
N SER A 58 6.38 3.55 -21.21
CA SER A 58 7.73 3.70 -20.66
C SER A 58 8.17 2.41 -19.95
N GLY A 59 8.95 2.48 -18.87
CA GLY A 59 9.44 1.34 -18.10
C GLY A 59 8.32 0.58 -17.35
N GLU A 60 8.34 0.65 -16.05
CA GLU A 60 7.36 0.03 -15.17
C GLU A 60 6.36 1.10 -14.70
N GLY A 61 5.07 0.80 -14.75
CA GLY A 61 3.99 1.64 -14.23
C GLY A 61 3.13 0.87 -13.22
N VAL A 62 2.50 1.58 -12.29
CA VAL A 62 1.62 1.00 -11.26
C VAL A 62 0.17 1.05 -11.73
N TYR A 63 -0.49 -0.10 -11.71
CA TYR A 63 -1.88 -0.29 -12.13
C TYR A 63 -2.74 -0.83 -11.00
N GLY A 64 -4.04 -0.61 -11.11
CA GLY A 64 -5.02 -1.10 -10.14
C GLY A 64 -6.34 -1.51 -10.77
N GLN A 65 -7.08 -2.37 -10.05
CA GLN A 65 -8.44 -2.78 -10.37
C GLN A 65 -9.23 -2.97 -9.08
N ILE A 66 -10.45 -2.43 -9.05
CA ILE A 66 -11.40 -2.66 -7.96
C ILE A 66 -12.25 -3.89 -8.27
N TYR A 67 -12.57 -4.64 -7.21
CA TYR A 67 -13.46 -5.80 -7.23
C TYR A 67 -14.54 -5.67 -6.17
N ASP A 68 -15.75 -6.12 -6.49
CA ASP A 68 -16.82 -6.25 -5.51
C ASP A 68 -16.59 -7.43 -4.54
N ALA A 69 -17.47 -7.58 -3.55
CA ALA A 69 -17.38 -8.67 -2.57
C ALA A 69 -17.55 -10.08 -3.18
N SER A 70 -18.03 -10.18 -4.41
CA SER A 70 -18.16 -11.43 -5.15
C SER A 70 -16.95 -11.71 -6.05
N GLY A 71 -15.99 -10.78 -6.12
CA GLY A 71 -14.81 -10.88 -6.97
C GLY A 71 -15.04 -10.47 -8.42
N ASN A 72 -16.14 -9.76 -8.73
CA ASN A 72 -16.35 -9.19 -10.04
C ASN A 72 -15.64 -7.85 -10.17
N ALA A 73 -14.98 -7.61 -11.30
CA ALA A 73 -14.34 -6.32 -11.58
C ALA A 73 -15.35 -5.17 -11.59
N VAL A 74 -15.04 -4.10 -10.89
CA VAL A 74 -15.81 -2.84 -10.86
C VAL A 74 -15.05 -1.81 -11.67
N GLY A 75 -15.63 -1.38 -12.80
CA GLY A 75 -14.93 -0.51 -13.74
C GLY A 75 -13.85 -1.24 -14.54
N SER A 76 -12.91 -0.46 -15.07
CA SER A 76 -11.75 -0.95 -15.82
C SER A 76 -10.48 -0.84 -14.99
N GLU A 77 -9.47 -1.60 -15.37
CA GLU A 77 -8.09 -1.41 -14.94
C GLU A 77 -7.64 0.04 -15.22
N PHE A 78 -6.91 0.64 -14.29
CA PHE A 78 -6.49 2.04 -14.39
C PHE A 78 -5.02 2.24 -13.98
N LEU A 79 -4.36 3.20 -14.62
CA LEU A 79 -3.03 3.67 -14.24
C LEU A 79 -3.12 4.48 -12.95
N ILE A 80 -2.23 4.21 -12.00
CA ILE A 80 -2.20 4.84 -10.68
C ILE A 80 -1.27 6.06 -10.66
N ASN A 81 -0.03 5.91 -11.14
CA ASN A 81 0.97 6.98 -11.18
C ASN A 81 0.66 8.00 -12.28
N SER A 82 0.93 9.29 -12.00
CA SER A 82 0.82 10.35 -13.00
C SER A 82 2.15 10.64 -13.72
N GLU A 83 3.29 10.42 -13.07
CA GLU A 83 4.61 10.40 -13.70
C GLU A 83 4.82 9.07 -14.40
N THR A 84 5.15 9.08 -15.70
CA THR A 84 5.33 7.87 -16.51
C THR A 84 6.76 7.72 -17.08
N ASN A 85 7.68 8.62 -16.73
CA ASN A 85 9.07 8.46 -17.11
C ASN A 85 9.79 7.53 -16.14
N ASN A 86 10.67 6.68 -16.65
CA ASN A 86 11.41 5.66 -15.89
C ASN A 86 10.47 4.63 -15.23
N ASN A 87 10.84 4.13 -14.05
CA ASN A 87 10.10 3.08 -13.36
C ASN A 87 9.27 3.65 -12.21
N GLN A 88 8.01 3.22 -12.14
CA GLN A 88 7.16 3.29 -10.97
C GLN A 88 6.77 1.86 -10.60
N ASP A 89 7.21 1.42 -9.44
CA ASP A 89 7.12 0.01 -9.04
C ASP A 89 6.85 -0.20 -7.55
N HIS A 90 6.85 -1.44 -7.08
CA HIS A 90 6.63 -1.83 -5.70
C HIS A 90 5.41 -1.16 -5.03
N PRO A 91 4.20 -1.28 -5.62
CA PRO A 91 3.03 -0.68 -5.02
C PRO A 91 2.67 -1.29 -3.67
N SER A 92 2.23 -0.43 -2.75
CA SER A 92 1.57 -0.79 -1.50
C SER A 92 0.21 -0.12 -1.45
N VAL A 93 -0.83 -0.81 -1.01
CA VAL A 93 -2.19 -0.27 -0.94
C VAL A 93 -2.83 -0.53 0.41
N THR A 94 -3.61 0.43 0.92
CA THR A 94 -4.48 0.23 2.09
C THR A 94 -5.83 0.89 1.88
N GLY A 95 -6.90 0.18 2.29
CA GLY A 95 -8.25 0.74 2.32
C GLY A 95 -8.41 1.74 3.46
N LEU A 96 -9.23 2.76 3.27
CA LEU A 96 -9.53 3.80 4.25
C LEU A 96 -10.95 3.66 4.80
N SER A 97 -11.20 4.24 5.98
CA SER A 97 -12.51 4.15 6.65
C SER A 97 -13.62 4.90 5.92
N ASP A 98 -13.29 5.84 5.02
CA ASP A 98 -14.24 6.58 4.18
C ASP A 98 -14.73 5.79 2.95
N GLY A 99 -14.25 4.56 2.77
CA GLY A 99 -14.55 3.69 1.63
C GLY A 99 -13.56 3.79 0.49
N GLY A 100 -12.72 4.82 0.48
CA GLY A 100 -11.62 4.98 -0.47
C GLY A 100 -10.40 4.16 -0.12
N PHE A 101 -9.31 4.43 -0.79
CA PHE A 101 -8.02 3.79 -0.56
C PHE A 101 -6.86 4.73 -0.90
N VAL A 102 -5.68 4.39 -0.44
CA VAL A 102 -4.42 5.05 -0.84
C VAL A 102 -3.46 4.01 -1.39
N VAL A 103 -2.78 4.36 -2.47
CA VAL A 103 -1.69 3.58 -3.04
C VAL A 103 -0.41 4.38 -2.90
N ALA A 104 0.67 3.72 -2.55
CA ALA A 104 2.02 4.29 -2.57
C ALA A 104 2.94 3.39 -3.40
N TRP A 105 3.99 3.96 -3.97
CA TRP A 105 4.94 3.26 -4.84
C TRP A 105 6.32 3.91 -4.79
N GLU A 106 7.31 3.22 -5.33
CA GLU A 106 8.63 3.74 -5.61
C GLU A 106 8.62 4.40 -6.99
N SER A 107 9.26 5.56 -7.14
CA SER A 107 9.38 6.26 -8.41
C SER A 107 10.83 6.69 -8.67
N THR A 108 11.41 6.18 -9.75
CA THR A 108 12.80 6.41 -10.09
C THR A 108 13.02 7.81 -10.67
N GLY A 109 13.82 8.61 -9.98
CA GLY A 109 14.31 9.91 -10.45
C GLY A 109 13.31 11.06 -10.39
N GLN A 110 12.07 10.83 -9.95
CA GLN A 110 11.01 11.84 -9.94
C GLN A 110 11.29 13.00 -8.98
N ASP A 111 12.03 12.79 -7.90
CA ASP A 111 12.44 13.84 -6.96
C ASP A 111 13.83 14.44 -7.27
N GLY A 112 14.45 14.00 -8.37
CA GLY A 112 15.76 14.47 -8.84
C GLY A 112 16.95 13.67 -8.31
N SER A 113 16.71 12.55 -7.62
CA SER A 113 17.74 11.63 -7.13
C SER A 113 17.42 10.18 -7.51
N GLY A 114 17.72 9.19 -6.68
CA GLY A 114 17.41 7.77 -6.89
C GLY A 114 15.92 7.46 -6.93
N ASP A 115 15.48 6.50 -6.12
CA ASP A 115 14.05 6.24 -5.98
C ASP A 115 13.48 7.06 -4.82
N GLY A 116 12.34 7.71 -5.06
CA GLY A 116 11.54 8.39 -4.05
C GLY A 116 10.21 7.67 -3.86
N VAL A 117 9.53 7.91 -2.74
CA VAL A 117 8.23 7.30 -2.42
C VAL A 117 7.11 8.29 -2.67
N TYR A 118 6.14 7.89 -3.49
CA TYR A 118 4.98 8.69 -3.89
C TYR A 118 3.67 7.99 -3.55
N GLY A 119 2.59 8.75 -3.51
CA GLY A 119 1.28 8.20 -3.22
C GLY A 119 0.15 8.99 -3.87
N GLN A 120 -0.99 8.32 -4.04
CA GLN A 120 -2.24 8.89 -4.54
C GLN A 120 -3.42 8.31 -3.77
N ARG A 121 -4.35 9.19 -3.37
CA ARG A 121 -5.62 8.79 -2.77
C ARG A 121 -6.70 8.64 -3.83
N TYR A 122 -7.61 7.73 -3.58
CA TYR A 122 -8.76 7.42 -4.43
C TYR A 122 -10.02 7.31 -3.58
N ASP A 123 -11.15 7.66 -4.16
CA ASP A 123 -12.46 7.32 -3.61
C ASP A 123 -12.84 5.84 -3.91
N ALA A 124 -14.00 5.42 -3.41
CA ALA A 124 -14.50 4.06 -3.61
C ALA A 124 -14.78 3.68 -5.08
N SER A 125 -14.81 4.63 -5.99
CA SER A 125 -15.00 4.43 -7.44
C SER A 125 -13.70 4.46 -8.25
N ALA A 126 -12.55 4.54 -7.59
CA ALA A 126 -11.23 4.78 -8.17
C ALA A 126 -11.06 6.18 -8.81
N ALA A 127 -11.88 7.15 -8.46
CA ALA A 127 -11.60 8.53 -8.83
C ALA A 127 -10.50 9.10 -7.92
N ALA A 128 -9.46 9.70 -8.53
CA ALA A 128 -8.37 10.29 -7.79
C ALA A 128 -8.84 11.47 -6.91
N ILE A 129 -8.46 11.46 -5.64
CA ILE A 129 -8.69 12.56 -4.70
C ILE A 129 -7.42 13.38 -4.57
N GLY A 130 -7.46 14.62 -5.04
CA GLY A 130 -6.28 15.49 -5.08
C GLY A 130 -5.31 15.11 -6.20
N VAL A 131 -4.04 15.44 -5.99
CA VAL A 131 -2.94 15.11 -6.90
C VAL A 131 -2.01 14.10 -6.24
N GLU A 132 -1.20 13.45 -7.06
CA GLU A 132 -0.07 12.65 -6.59
C GLU A 132 0.83 13.48 -5.65
N PHE A 133 1.30 12.88 -4.59
CA PHE A 133 2.12 13.55 -3.57
C PHE A 133 3.33 12.71 -3.17
N LYS A 134 4.41 13.38 -2.81
CA LYS A 134 5.60 12.74 -2.28
C LYS A 134 5.41 12.39 -0.80
N ILE A 135 5.73 11.17 -0.40
CA ILE A 135 5.60 10.65 0.96
C ILE A 135 6.83 10.98 1.81
N ASN A 136 8.04 10.70 1.28
CA ASN A 136 9.30 10.98 1.97
C ASN A 136 9.68 12.45 1.89
N THR A 137 10.35 12.97 2.92
CA THR A 137 10.91 14.34 2.92
C THR A 137 12.39 14.37 2.58
N HIS A 138 13.13 13.31 2.91
CA HIS A 138 14.53 13.13 2.51
C HIS A 138 14.58 12.65 1.06
N THR A 139 15.28 13.37 0.17
CA THR A 139 15.31 13.13 -1.28
C THR A 139 16.69 12.73 -1.81
N SER A 140 17.68 12.56 -0.96
CA SER A 140 19.01 12.13 -1.39
C SER A 140 19.08 10.62 -1.42
N ASN A 141 19.66 10.08 -2.50
CA ASN A 141 19.77 8.63 -2.72
C ASN A 141 18.40 7.94 -2.88
N GLU A 142 18.24 6.76 -2.33
CA GLU A 142 17.11 5.86 -2.56
C GLU A 142 16.21 5.75 -1.32
N GLN A 143 14.91 5.86 -1.53
CA GLN A 143 13.87 5.52 -0.57
C GLN A 143 13.00 4.44 -1.19
N ARG A 144 12.95 3.26 -0.57
CA ARG A 144 12.36 2.02 -1.11
C ARG A 144 11.60 1.21 -0.06
N ASP A 145 11.02 0.09 -0.49
CA ASP A 145 10.34 -0.89 0.35
C ASP A 145 9.19 -0.26 1.13
N ILE A 146 8.29 0.42 0.38
CA ILE A 146 7.16 1.15 0.94
C ILE A 146 6.04 0.22 1.41
N HIS A 147 5.55 0.45 2.62
CA HIS A 147 4.37 -0.22 3.15
C HIS A 147 3.41 0.79 3.77
N LEU A 148 2.12 0.49 3.64
CA LEU A 148 1.02 1.31 4.14
C LEU A 148 0.17 0.54 5.16
N ALA A 149 -0.33 1.27 6.15
CA ALA A 149 -1.42 0.79 7.02
C ALA A 149 -2.41 1.92 7.28
N SER A 150 -3.70 1.59 7.29
CA SER A 150 -4.74 2.53 7.68
C SER A 150 -4.69 2.80 9.18
N LEU A 151 -5.11 4.00 9.58
CA LEU A 151 -5.26 4.40 10.97
C LEU A 151 -6.75 4.58 11.28
N GLU A 152 -7.10 4.33 12.55
CA GLU A 152 -8.40 4.74 13.06
C GLU A 152 -8.59 6.25 12.87
N GLY A 153 -9.80 6.67 12.52
CA GLY A 153 -10.09 8.07 12.19
C GLY A 153 -9.80 8.46 10.74
N GLY A 154 -9.44 7.51 9.86
CA GLY A 154 -9.43 7.67 8.39
C GLY A 154 -8.09 8.11 7.79
N GLY A 155 -7.07 8.32 8.59
CA GLY A 155 -5.70 8.55 8.11
C GLY A 155 -4.96 7.25 7.77
N PHE A 156 -3.68 7.37 7.48
CA PHE A 156 -2.80 6.23 7.23
C PHE A 156 -1.38 6.54 7.71
N VAL A 157 -0.57 5.51 7.78
CA VAL A 157 0.86 5.60 8.04
C VAL A 157 1.61 4.87 6.94
N ALA A 158 2.70 5.45 6.51
CA ALA A 158 3.65 4.87 5.57
C ALA A 158 4.97 4.59 6.28
N ASN A 159 5.64 3.48 5.95
CA ASN A 159 7.02 3.24 6.31
C ASN A 159 7.82 2.76 5.10
N TRP A 160 9.08 3.12 5.06
CA TRP A 160 10.02 2.79 3.98
C TRP A 160 11.43 2.65 4.52
N ILE A 161 12.34 2.15 3.70
CA ILE A 161 13.77 2.21 3.95
C ILE A 161 14.38 3.40 3.23
N SER A 162 15.34 4.08 3.86
CA SER A 162 16.06 5.21 3.28
C SER A 162 17.56 5.00 3.37
N TYR A 163 18.25 5.19 2.22
CA TYR A 163 19.69 5.00 2.13
C TYR A 163 20.44 6.20 2.66
N ASN A 164 21.34 5.94 3.62
CA ASN A 164 22.27 6.92 4.19
C ASN A 164 21.65 8.14 4.89
N GLN A 165 20.35 8.10 5.21
CA GLN A 165 19.67 9.23 5.87
C GLN A 165 20.09 9.40 7.35
N ASP A 166 20.41 8.30 8.05
CA ASP A 166 20.91 8.31 9.43
C ASP A 166 22.44 8.26 9.51
N GLY A 167 23.13 8.39 8.37
CA GLY A 167 24.59 8.32 8.29
C GLY A 167 25.15 6.90 8.14
N ASN A 168 24.27 5.92 7.90
CA ASN A 168 24.65 4.53 7.61
C ASN A 168 23.88 4.02 6.37
N ILE A 169 23.95 2.72 6.03
CA ILE A 169 23.47 2.15 4.78
C ILE A 169 21.96 2.33 4.67
N TRP A 170 21.16 1.49 5.32
CA TRP A 170 19.69 1.56 5.27
C TRP A 170 19.11 1.74 6.66
N GLY A 171 18.24 2.72 6.83
CA GLY A 171 17.43 2.96 8.02
C GLY A 171 15.94 2.92 7.69
N ILE A 172 15.10 2.64 8.67
CA ILE A 172 13.63 2.56 8.51
C ILE A 172 13.01 3.85 8.99
N TYR A 173 12.21 4.46 8.11
CA TYR A 173 11.52 5.73 8.35
C TYR A 173 10.02 5.58 8.17
N GLY A 174 9.28 6.51 8.73
CA GLY A 174 7.83 6.54 8.62
C GLY A 174 7.27 7.95 8.66
N GLN A 175 6.07 8.10 8.11
CA GLN A 175 5.29 9.33 8.11
C GLN A 175 3.82 8.99 8.32
N ARG A 176 3.17 9.74 9.20
CA ARG A 176 1.72 9.67 9.38
C ARG A 176 1.03 10.70 8.50
N PHE A 177 -0.15 10.35 8.03
CA PHE A 177 -1.03 11.22 7.25
C PHE A 177 -2.43 11.26 7.88
N ASP A 178 -3.07 12.42 7.82
CA ASP A 178 -4.45 12.58 8.25
C ASP A 178 -5.45 12.02 7.21
N SER A 179 -6.74 12.07 7.54
CA SER A 179 -7.80 11.61 6.63
C SER A 179 -7.92 12.42 5.33
N SER A 180 -7.30 13.58 5.25
CA SER A 180 -7.22 14.38 4.01
C SER A 180 -5.99 14.07 3.18
N GLY A 181 -5.06 13.25 3.69
CA GLY A 181 -3.78 12.93 3.05
C GLY A 181 -2.67 13.95 3.32
N ASN A 182 -2.86 14.87 4.27
CA ASN A 182 -1.80 15.78 4.69
C ASN A 182 -0.90 15.11 5.72
N ALA A 183 0.41 15.43 5.69
CA ALA A 183 1.35 14.95 6.69
C ALA A 183 0.93 15.36 8.10
N ALA A 184 0.77 14.40 9.00
CA ALA A 184 0.40 14.57 10.39
C ALA A 184 1.66 14.46 11.29
N GLY A 185 2.38 15.55 11.42
CA GLY A 185 3.68 15.65 12.07
C GLY A 185 4.84 15.52 11.09
N ALA A 186 6.05 15.40 11.61
CA ALA A 186 7.25 15.24 10.80
C ALA A 186 7.52 13.75 10.49
N GLU A 187 8.27 13.51 9.44
CA GLU A 187 8.92 12.22 9.17
C GLU A 187 9.76 11.79 10.39
N PHE A 188 9.75 10.53 10.73
CA PHE A 188 10.46 10.00 11.89
C PHE A 188 11.18 8.68 11.57
N ARG A 189 12.31 8.47 12.23
CA ARG A 189 13.02 7.20 12.16
C ARG A 189 12.37 6.19 13.11
N ILE A 190 12.14 4.98 12.63
CA ILE A 190 11.49 3.89 13.37
C ILE A 190 12.52 3.07 14.17
N ASN A 191 13.64 2.70 13.54
CA ASN A 191 14.68 1.94 14.20
C ASN A 191 15.54 2.83 15.14
N THR A 192 15.96 2.30 16.28
CA THR A 192 16.90 2.96 17.19
C THR A 192 18.35 2.56 16.91
N HIS A 193 18.57 1.32 16.46
CA HIS A 193 19.89 0.85 16.03
C HIS A 193 20.19 1.36 14.62
N THR A 194 21.37 1.97 14.41
CA THR A 194 21.75 2.60 13.14
C THR A 194 22.94 1.96 12.45
N ALA A 195 23.60 0.97 13.07
CA ALA A 195 24.72 0.31 12.44
C ALA A 195 24.25 -0.80 11.49
N ASN A 196 24.86 -0.88 10.30
CA ASN A 196 24.50 -1.82 9.23
C ASN A 196 23.10 -1.57 8.63
N ASN A 197 22.53 -2.58 7.99
CA ASN A 197 21.24 -2.51 7.31
C ASN A 197 20.08 -2.75 8.29
N GLN A 198 19.07 -1.89 8.23
CA GLN A 198 17.74 -2.13 8.76
C GLN A 198 16.76 -2.09 7.58
N GLN A 199 16.14 -3.22 7.28
CA GLN A 199 15.32 -3.43 6.07
C GLN A 199 14.11 -4.32 6.36
N HIS A 200 13.20 -4.43 5.39
CA HIS A 200 12.04 -5.34 5.40
C HIS A 200 11.07 -5.10 6.56
N ALA A 201 10.90 -3.83 6.94
CA ALA A 201 9.92 -3.47 7.96
C ALA A 201 8.50 -3.58 7.38
N GLN A 202 7.65 -4.34 8.07
CA GLN A 202 6.22 -4.45 7.75
C GLN A 202 5.42 -3.59 8.73
N ILE A 203 4.27 -3.11 8.30
CA ILE A 203 3.35 -2.35 9.13
C ILE A 203 1.94 -2.90 8.94
N SER A 204 1.15 -2.92 10.01
CA SER A 204 -0.26 -3.26 9.98
C SER A 204 -1.05 -2.40 10.95
N SER A 205 -2.32 -2.16 10.66
CA SER A 205 -3.25 -1.59 11.62
C SER A 205 -3.50 -2.59 12.76
N LEU A 206 -3.65 -2.08 13.97
CA LEU A 206 -4.14 -2.87 15.10
C LEU A 206 -5.68 -2.75 15.14
N PRO A 207 -6.40 -3.85 15.37
CA PRO A 207 -7.82 -3.77 15.69
C PRO A 207 -8.00 -3.15 17.08
N ASP A 208 -9.09 -2.44 17.29
CA ASP A 208 -9.53 -1.95 18.61
C ASP A 208 -10.04 -3.09 19.51
#